data_6b21c5727d2cd978a28c634cd739107d
#
_entry.id   6b21c5727d2cd978a28c634cd739107d
#
_cell.length_a   1.000
_cell.length_b   1.000
_cell.length_c   1.000
_cell.angle_alpha   90.00
_cell.angle_beta   90.00
_cell.angle_gamma   90.00
#
_symmetry.space_group_name_H-M   'P 1'
#
loop_
_entity.id
_entity.type
_entity.pdbx_description
1 polymer ?
#
loop_
_entity_poly.entity_id
_entity_poly.type
_entity_poly.pdbx_seq_one_letter_code
_entity_poly.pdbx_strand_id
1 'polypeptide(L)'
;MAILRPDATTTLNGGKIIGVTVHNTDWITVASGTTPAEQYTRATVNNNMKDVRVHYYVDNMCAWQNLPHSLSGWHAADGSGNGNRRTIAIECIMSSAYNSTDKKSEDNCAKLAAALLKQYGLDINHLYTHTHWLNVRDGRNGTIDQLNTTYNRYKMCPAYILPHWAEFKKKVQSYLNAGSASTTPIPATKQLYRVRKSWADAKSQLGAYSSLENAKKACKVGYSVFDANGNAVYTNGSQFTKGQKVAIRANTPLFASAETTSVTRRISGTYYLYDGIACKNGRYRITTKPEFCGKTPVGQYVTGYVSWDNFGVIG
;
A
#
# COMPACT_ATOMS: atom_id res chain seq x y z
N MET A 1 -4.19 1.69 -1.46
CA MET A 1 -3.53 0.53 -2.10
C MET A 1 -3.33 0.88 -3.56
N ALA A 2 -2.09 0.91 -4.06
CA ALA A 2 -1.82 1.22 -5.46
C ALA A 2 -2.47 0.17 -6.35
N ILE A 3 -3.14 0.61 -7.41
CA ILE A 3 -3.72 -0.29 -8.39
C ILE A 3 -2.60 -0.73 -9.31
N LEU A 4 -2.34 -2.04 -9.33
CA LEU A 4 -1.36 -2.60 -10.23
C LEU A 4 -1.89 -2.59 -11.65
N ARG A 5 -1.06 -2.14 -12.56
CA ARG A 5 -1.26 -2.37 -13.98
C ARG A 5 -0.38 -3.55 -14.39
N PRO A 6 -0.97 -4.67 -14.80
CA PRO A 6 -0.20 -5.70 -15.46
C PRO A 6 0.22 -5.17 -16.84
N ASP A 7 1.50 -4.99 -17.02
CA ASP A 7 2.11 -4.64 -18.31
C ASP A 7 3.44 -5.40 -18.50
N ALA A 8 4.08 -5.23 -19.63
CA ALA A 8 5.30 -5.96 -19.97
C ALA A 8 6.50 -5.62 -19.05
N THR A 9 6.41 -4.55 -18.24
CA THR A 9 7.49 -4.13 -17.33
C THR A 9 7.34 -4.68 -15.93
N THR A 10 6.17 -5.23 -15.59
CA THR A 10 5.89 -5.84 -14.30
C THR A 10 5.86 -7.36 -14.43
N THR A 11 6.96 -8.01 -14.15
CA THR A 11 7.08 -9.47 -14.13
C THR A 11 7.19 -9.98 -12.71
N LEU A 12 6.92 -11.24 -12.50
CA LEU A 12 7.16 -11.87 -11.22
C LEU A 12 8.62 -11.69 -10.82
N ASN A 13 8.84 -11.42 -9.55
CA ASN A 13 10.18 -11.29 -8.98
C ASN A 13 11.01 -12.54 -9.30
N GLY A 14 12.25 -12.35 -9.74
CA GLY A 14 13.14 -13.43 -10.20
C GLY A 14 13.60 -14.40 -9.12
N GLY A 15 12.81 -14.61 -8.08
CA GLY A 15 13.11 -15.47 -6.95
C GLY A 15 13.16 -14.71 -5.62
N LYS A 16 14.03 -15.14 -4.69
CA LYS A 16 14.18 -14.51 -3.38
C LYS A 16 14.62 -13.04 -3.51
N ILE A 17 14.01 -12.14 -2.74
CA ILE A 17 14.48 -10.76 -2.59
C ILE A 17 15.88 -10.78 -1.99
N ILE A 18 16.80 -10.03 -2.60
CA ILE A 18 18.21 -9.95 -2.19
C ILE A 18 18.61 -8.56 -1.70
N GLY A 19 17.72 -7.58 -1.75
CA GLY A 19 18.06 -6.25 -1.26
C GLY A 19 16.99 -5.21 -1.47
N VAL A 20 17.35 -4.00 -1.06
CA VAL A 20 16.58 -2.78 -1.25
C VAL A 20 17.43 -1.83 -2.09
N THR A 21 16.85 -1.26 -3.13
CA THR A 21 17.51 -0.25 -3.98
C THR A 21 16.90 1.12 -3.73
N VAL A 22 17.75 2.07 -3.40
CA VAL A 22 17.35 3.46 -3.15
C VAL A 22 17.62 4.32 -4.38
N HIS A 23 16.62 5.11 -4.72
CA HIS A 23 16.65 6.17 -5.72
C HIS A 23 16.26 7.49 -5.07
N ASN A 24 16.40 8.58 -5.79
CA ASN A 24 15.72 9.82 -5.44
C ASN A 24 15.08 10.47 -6.67
N THR A 25 13.98 11.16 -6.44
CA THR A 25 13.31 12.04 -7.40
C THR A 25 13.00 13.39 -6.77
N ASP A 26 12.74 14.39 -7.60
CA ASP A 26 12.52 15.76 -7.14
C ASP A 26 11.14 15.98 -6.52
N TRP A 27 11.02 17.07 -5.76
CA TRP A 27 9.74 17.57 -5.31
C TRP A 27 8.89 18.01 -6.51
N ILE A 28 7.60 17.81 -6.38
CA ILE A 28 6.58 18.28 -7.33
C ILE A 28 5.53 19.11 -6.62
N THR A 29 4.92 20.04 -7.33
CA THR A 29 3.73 20.72 -6.85
C THR A 29 2.55 19.75 -6.84
N VAL A 30 1.85 19.70 -5.73
CA VAL A 30 0.72 18.78 -5.53
C VAL A 30 -0.57 19.54 -5.28
N ALA A 31 -1.69 18.92 -5.63
CA ALA A 31 -3.01 19.43 -5.30
C ALA A 31 -3.21 19.44 -3.77
N SER A 32 -4.02 20.38 -3.29
CA SER A 32 -4.39 20.44 -1.87
C SER A 32 -4.99 19.11 -1.41
N GLY A 33 -4.53 18.64 -0.24
CA GLY A 33 -4.98 17.37 0.34
C GLY A 33 -4.28 16.12 -0.20
N THR A 34 -3.27 16.27 -1.07
CA THR A 34 -2.43 15.17 -1.56
C THR A 34 -0.98 15.36 -1.15
N THR A 35 -0.16 14.31 -1.32
CA THR A 35 1.28 14.38 -1.06
C THR A 35 2.08 14.08 -2.34
N PRO A 36 3.35 14.48 -2.42
CA PRO A 36 4.21 14.13 -3.56
C PRO A 36 4.30 12.62 -3.78
N ALA A 37 4.45 11.82 -2.73
CA ALA A 37 4.50 10.36 -2.84
C ALA A 37 3.19 9.78 -3.39
N GLU A 38 2.04 10.31 -2.98
CA GLU A 38 0.74 9.93 -3.54
C GLU A 38 0.65 10.27 -5.02
N GLN A 39 1.07 11.47 -5.39
CA GLN A 39 0.92 11.94 -6.78
C GLN A 39 1.84 11.19 -7.75
N TYR A 40 3.08 10.89 -7.35
CA TYR A 40 3.95 10.01 -8.12
C TYR A 40 3.37 8.60 -8.27
N THR A 41 2.79 8.07 -7.18
CA THR A 41 2.09 6.78 -7.22
C THR A 41 0.94 6.81 -8.21
N ARG A 42 0.11 7.84 -8.20
CA ARG A 42 -1.00 8.01 -9.15
C ARG A 42 -0.50 8.15 -10.59
N ALA A 43 0.59 8.90 -10.81
CA ALA A 43 1.20 9.05 -12.12
C ALA A 43 1.71 7.70 -12.65
N THR A 44 2.36 6.90 -11.80
CA THR A 44 2.82 5.55 -12.17
C THR A 44 1.65 4.64 -12.54
N VAL A 45 0.60 4.62 -11.73
CA VAL A 45 -0.62 3.83 -11.98
C VAL A 45 -1.30 4.23 -13.29
N ASN A 46 -1.31 5.52 -13.60
CA ASN A 46 -1.92 6.07 -14.82
C ASN A 46 -1.00 6.00 -16.05
N ASN A 47 0.16 5.33 -15.92
CA ASN A 47 1.16 5.19 -17.00
C ASN A 47 1.82 6.50 -17.45
N ASN A 48 1.83 7.52 -16.60
CA ASN A 48 2.46 8.82 -16.89
C ASN A 48 3.96 8.83 -16.60
N MET A 49 4.50 7.73 -16.02
CA MET A 49 5.92 7.54 -15.71
C MET A 49 6.61 6.62 -16.73
N LYS A 50 6.02 6.45 -17.92
CA LYS A 50 6.50 5.52 -18.97
C LYS A 50 6.71 4.12 -18.39
N ASP A 51 7.86 3.51 -18.66
CA ASP A 51 8.17 2.14 -18.21
C ASP A 51 8.73 2.06 -16.78
N VAL A 52 9.01 3.20 -16.14
CA VAL A 52 9.57 3.19 -14.78
C VAL A 52 8.54 2.63 -13.80
N ARG A 53 8.95 1.62 -13.04
CA ARG A 53 8.15 0.99 -11.99
C ARG A 53 9.01 0.76 -10.77
N VAL A 54 8.66 1.45 -9.68
CA VAL A 54 9.28 1.28 -8.37
C VAL A 54 8.26 0.74 -7.38
N HIS A 55 8.72 0.17 -6.29
CA HIS A 55 7.82 -0.40 -5.28
C HIS A 55 7.23 0.68 -4.37
N TYR A 56 8.02 1.72 -4.06
CA TYR A 56 7.62 2.78 -3.14
C TYR A 56 8.04 4.16 -3.62
N TYR A 57 7.18 5.14 -3.35
CA TYR A 57 7.55 6.55 -3.27
C TYR A 57 7.45 7.01 -1.82
N VAL A 58 8.45 7.78 -1.37
CA VAL A 58 8.56 8.26 0.02
C VAL A 58 8.82 9.75 0.01
N ASP A 59 8.06 10.49 0.80
CA ASP A 59 8.26 11.92 1.06
C ASP A 59 8.41 12.22 2.56
N ASN A 60 8.41 13.48 2.93
CA ASN A 60 8.54 13.92 4.31
C ASN A 60 7.31 13.57 5.20
N MET A 61 6.23 13.13 4.62
CA MET A 61 4.96 12.84 5.30
C MET A 61 4.63 11.36 5.33
N CYS A 62 4.87 10.66 4.24
CA CYS A 62 4.39 9.28 4.07
C CYS A 62 5.23 8.46 3.07
N ALA A 63 4.86 7.19 2.98
CA ALA A 63 5.31 6.28 1.93
C ALA A 63 4.09 5.64 1.27
N TRP A 64 4.12 5.59 -0.07
CA TRP A 64 3.09 4.92 -0.87
C TRP A 64 3.67 3.71 -1.59
N GLN A 65 3.00 2.57 -1.47
CA GLN A 65 3.38 1.35 -2.18
C GLN A 65 2.68 1.28 -3.54
N ASN A 66 3.49 1.17 -4.60
CA ASN A 66 3.02 1.01 -5.97
C ASN A 66 2.86 -0.45 -6.39
N LEU A 67 3.89 -1.25 -6.10
CA LEU A 67 3.95 -2.64 -6.51
C LEU A 67 3.96 -3.57 -5.31
N PRO A 68 3.27 -4.72 -5.37
CA PRO A 68 3.52 -5.80 -4.42
C PRO A 68 4.95 -6.34 -4.60
N HIS A 69 5.53 -6.82 -3.53
CA HIS A 69 6.89 -7.34 -3.54
C HIS A 69 7.06 -8.64 -4.36
N SER A 70 5.96 -9.26 -4.75
CA SER A 70 5.95 -10.43 -5.65
C SER A 70 6.17 -10.07 -7.12
N LEU A 71 6.16 -8.78 -7.47
CA LEU A 71 6.41 -8.30 -8.82
C LEU A 71 7.77 -7.63 -8.92
N SER A 72 8.38 -7.73 -10.08
CA SER A 72 9.61 -7.01 -10.41
C SER A 72 9.30 -5.56 -10.75
N GLY A 73 10.18 -4.65 -10.31
CA GLY A 73 10.18 -3.28 -10.78
C GLY A 73 10.92 -3.15 -12.11
N TRP A 74 10.88 -1.94 -12.69
CA TRP A 74 11.71 -1.53 -13.82
C TRP A 74 12.37 -0.21 -13.46
N HIS A 75 13.50 -0.28 -12.73
CA HIS A 75 14.08 0.89 -12.05
C HIS A 75 15.61 0.94 -12.07
N ALA A 76 16.28 -0.21 -12.24
CA ALA A 76 17.71 -0.32 -12.05
C ALA A 76 18.52 -0.24 -13.36
N ALA A 77 17.84 -0.17 -14.51
CA ALA A 77 18.43 -0.16 -15.85
C ALA A 77 19.39 -1.33 -16.16
N ASP A 78 19.25 -2.44 -15.43
CA ASP A 78 20.04 -3.66 -15.61
C ASP A 78 19.28 -4.78 -16.38
N GLY A 79 18.20 -4.42 -17.06
CA GLY A 79 17.38 -5.34 -17.84
C GLY A 79 16.78 -6.44 -16.95
N SER A 80 17.10 -7.70 -17.27
CA SER A 80 16.70 -8.86 -16.46
C SER A 80 17.63 -9.14 -15.28
N GLY A 81 18.46 -8.18 -14.90
CA GLY A 81 19.41 -8.29 -13.81
C GLY A 81 18.75 -8.30 -12.41
N ASN A 82 19.60 -8.48 -11.41
CA ASN A 82 19.13 -8.59 -10.02
C ASN A 82 18.54 -7.29 -9.48
N GLY A 83 19.00 -6.13 -9.95
CA GLY A 83 18.46 -4.84 -9.54
C GLY A 83 16.97 -4.77 -9.82
N ASN A 84 16.56 -4.96 -11.07
CA ASN A 84 15.16 -4.95 -11.48
C ASN A 84 14.36 -6.11 -10.92
N ARG A 85 14.90 -7.31 -10.89
CA ARG A 85 14.11 -8.53 -10.64
C ARG A 85 14.10 -9.00 -9.21
N ARG A 86 15.04 -8.55 -8.37
CA ARG A 86 15.22 -9.13 -7.03
C ARG A 86 15.43 -8.09 -5.93
N THR A 87 15.26 -6.81 -6.22
CA THR A 87 15.30 -5.77 -5.18
C THR A 87 13.99 -5.00 -5.06
N ILE A 88 13.72 -4.54 -3.86
CA ILE A 88 12.60 -3.64 -3.59
C ILE A 88 13.10 -2.21 -3.81
N ALA A 89 12.49 -1.49 -4.74
CA ALA A 89 12.89 -0.12 -5.09
C ALA A 89 12.14 0.93 -4.29
N ILE A 90 12.87 1.92 -3.78
CA ILE A 90 12.33 3.10 -3.08
C ILE A 90 12.79 4.35 -3.82
N GLU A 91 11.87 5.21 -4.23
CA GLU A 91 12.12 6.58 -4.66
C GLU A 91 11.94 7.54 -3.49
N CYS A 92 13.03 8.11 -3.01
CA CYS A 92 13.05 9.16 -1.99
C CYS A 92 12.81 10.51 -2.65
N ILE A 93 11.75 11.21 -2.30
CA ILE A 93 11.41 12.51 -2.87
C ILE A 93 12.13 13.58 -2.07
N MET A 94 13.08 14.27 -2.72
CA MET A 94 13.92 15.28 -2.09
C MET A 94 14.54 16.19 -3.13
N SER A 95 15.26 17.23 -2.69
CA SER A 95 15.99 18.16 -3.55
C SER A 95 17.47 18.24 -3.20
N SER A 96 18.24 18.86 -4.09
CA SER A 96 19.65 19.15 -3.85
C SER A 96 19.89 20.18 -2.74
N ALA A 97 18.85 20.92 -2.34
CA ALA A 97 18.95 21.90 -1.25
C ALA A 97 19.19 21.26 0.12
N TYR A 98 18.85 19.99 0.26
CA TYR A 98 19.02 19.19 1.46
C TYR A 98 18.55 19.92 2.74
N ASN A 99 17.40 20.58 2.65
CA ASN A 99 16.77 21.33 3.73
C ASN A 99 16.09 20.42 4.75
N SER A 100 15.38 20.99 5.72
CA SER A 100 14.71 20.20 6.78
C SER A 100 13.64 19.23 6.25
N THR A 101 12.97 19.61 5.15
CA THR A 101 11.94 18.75 4.51
C THR A 101 12.62 17.56 3.82
N ASP A 102 13.74 17.83 3.09
CA ASP A 102 14.53 16.77 2.45
C ASP A 102 15.09 15.77 3.48
N LYS A 103 15.65 16.30 4.58
CA LYS A 103 16.17 15.46 5.68
C LYS A 103 15.10 14.58 6.31
N LYS A 104 13.86 15.08 6.38
CA LYS A 104 12.74 14.28 6.89
C LYS A 104 12.29 13.22 5.89
N SER A 105 12.28 13.53 4.59
CA SER A 105 12.02 12.57 3.53
C SER A 105 13.07 11.45 3.54
N GLU A 106 14.34 11.81 3.61
CA GLU A 106 15.44 10.86 3.73
C GLU A 106 15.33 9.98 4.99
N ASP A 107 14.95 10.58 6.12
CA ASP A 107 14.72 9.83 7.36
C ASP A 107 13.59 8.80 7.23
N ASN A 108 12.48 9.18 6.59
CA ASN A 108 11.39 8.26 6.30
C ASN A 108 11.82 7.15 5.32
N CYS A 109 12.64 7.50 4.32
CA CYS A 109 13.24 6.54 3.40
C CYS A 109 14.13 5.54 4.15
N ALA A 110 14.99 6.02 5.05
CA ALA A 110 15.85 5.16 5.87
C ALA A 110 15.05 4.21 6.77
N LYS A 111 13.96 4.68 7.37
CA LYS A 111 13.04 3.84 8.16
C LYS A 111 12.40 2.75 7.31
N LEU A 112 11.90 3.10 6.13
CA LEU A 112 11.30 2.14 5.22
C LEU A 112 12.34 1.12 4.73
N ALA A 113 13.54 1.57 4.34
CA ALA A 113 14.62 0.68 3.92
C ALA A 113 14.99 -0.33 5.02
N ALA A 114 15.13 0.13 6.27
CA ALA A 114 15.39 -0.74 7.41
C ALA A 114 14.26 -1.75 7.64
N ALA A 115 13.00 -1.33 7.56
CA ALA A 115 11.86 -2.22 7.72
C ALA A 115 11.82 -3.31 6.63
N LEU A 116 12.12 -2.95 5.39
CA LEU A 116 12.18 -3.88 4.26
C LEU A 116 13.34 -4.87 4.40
N LEU A 117 14.54 -4.39 4.72
CA LEU A 117 15.69 -5.26 4.98
C LEU A 117 15.35 -6.27 6.08
N LYS A 118 14.78 -5.81 7.19
CA LYS A 118 14.36 -6.68 8.29
C LYS A 118 13.29 -7.70 7.87
N GLN A 119 12.30 -7.27 7.08
CA GLN A 119 11.24 -8.14 6.58
C GLN A 119 11.78 -9.33 5.79
N TYR A 120 12.88 -9.13 5.06
CA TYR A 120 13.51 -10.18 4.24
C TYR A 120 14.70 -10.88 4.91
N GLY A 121 14.97 -10.57 6.17
CA GLY A 121 16.11 -11.14 6.90
C GLY A 121 17.46 -10.73 6.32
N LEU A 122 17.56 -9.50 5.82
CA LEU A 122 18.74 -8.93 5.17
C LEU A 122 19.41 -7.91 6.10
N ASP A 123 20.71 -7.76 5.95
CA ASP A 123 21.51 -6.76 6.67
C ASP A 123 21.77 -5.51 5.83
N ILE A 124 22.53 -4.57 6.37
CA ILE A 124 22.86 -3.28 5.72
C ILE A 124 23.69 -3.45 4.43
N ASN A 125 24.35 -4.58 4.21
CA ASN A 125 25.13 -4.85 3.00
C ASN A 125 24.22 -5.15 1.80
N HIS A 126 22.93 -5.37 2.04
CA HIS A 126 21.91 -5.58 1.02
C HIS A 126 21.14 -4.29 0.68
N LEU A 127 21.67 -3.15 1.11
CA LEU A 127 21.15 -1.83 0.71
C LEU A 127 21.99 -1.29 -0.45
N TYR A 128 21.35 -1.07 -1.57
CA TYR A 128 21.97 -0.72 -2.84
C TYR A 128 21.53 0.64 -3.35
N THR A 129 22.35 1.24 -4.20
CA THR A 129 22.01 2.42 -5.02
C THR A 129 21.64 1.98 -6.44
N HIS A 130 20.98 2.82 -7.20
CA HIS A 130 20.82 2.59 -8.64
C HIS A 130 22.17 2.53 -9.34
N THR A 131 23.11 3.43 -8.97
CA THR A 131 24.47 3.46 -9.51
C THR A 131 25.20 2.12 -9.34
N HIS A 132 24.97 1.40 -8.24
CA HIS A 132 25.50 0.05 -8.03
C HIS A 132 25.09 -0.89 -9.18
N TRP A 133 23.81 -0.91 -9.55
CA TRP A 133 23.32 -1.83 -10.59
C TRP A 133 23.81 -1.45 -11.99
N LEU A 134 24.00 -0.16 -12.26
CA LEU A 134 24.65 0.28 -13.49
C LEU A 134 26.09 -0.20 -13.60
N ASN A 135 26.84 -0.18 -12.50
CA ASN A 135 28.20 -0.73 -12.45
C ASN A 135 28.19 -2.25 -12.66
N VAL A 136 27.29 -2.97 -12.01
CA VAL A 136 27.14 -4.43 -12.20
C VAL A 136 26.81 -4.76 -13.64
N ARG A 137 25.86 -4.07 -14.26
CA ARG A 137 25.46 -4.25 -15.66
C ARG A 137 26.65 -4.10 -16.61
N ASP A 138 27.51 -3.14 -16.34
CA ASP A 138 28.64 -2.82 -17.21
C ASP A 138 29.92 -3.60 -16.86
N GLY A 139 29.78 -4.68 -16.08
CA GLY A 139 30.89 -5.54 -15.68
C GLY A 139 31.94 -4.85 -14.80
N ARG A 140 31.53 -3.80 -14.06
CA ARG A 140 32.38 -3.04 -13.16
C ARG A 140 32.21 -3.52 -11.72
N ASN A 141 33.06 -3.01 -10.83
CA ASN A 141 32.89 -3.31 -9.42
C ASN A 141 31.54 -2.78 -8.89
N GLY A 142 30.60 -3.68 -8.68
CA GLY A 142 29.25 -3.39 -8.19
C GLY A 142 29.19 -2.93 -6.73
N THR A 143 30.32 -2.93 -6.01
CA THR A 143 30.37 -2.43 -4.62
C THR A 143 30.51 -0.90 -4.51
N ILE A 144 30.60 -0.20 -5.62
CA ILE A 144 30.65 1.26 -5.63
C ILE A 144 29.27 1.82 -5.35
N ASP A 145 29.05 2.21 -4.11
CA ASP A 145 27.75 2.75 -3.63
C ASP A 145 27.78 4.26 -3.39
N GLN A 146 28.85 4.94 -3.81
CA GLN A 146 29.05 6.35 -3.57
C GLN A 146 29.39 7.09 -4.86
N LEU A 147 29.31 8.40 -4.83
CA LEU A 147 29.69 9.25 -5.94
C LEU A 147 31.14 9.00 -6.35
N ASN A 148 31.33 8.53 -7.59
CA ASN A 148 32.64 8.29 -8.16
C ASN A 148 32.81 9.07 -9.49
N THR A 149 33.69 10.03 -9.53
CA THR A 149 33.95 10.88 -10.69
C THR A 149 34.45 10.10 -11.92
N THR A 150 35.05 8.93 -11.71
CA THR A 150 35.47 8.03 -12.80
C THR A 150 34.28 7.51 -13.61
N TYR A 151 33.11 7.49 -13.01
CA TYR A 151 31.85 6.99 -13.61
C TYR A 151 30.82 8.09 -13.83
N ASN A 152 31.20 9.34 -13.89
CA ASN A 152 30.31 10.49 -14.04
C ASN A 152 29.41 10.46 -15.28
N ARG A 153 29.74 9.66 -16.27
CA ARG A 153 28.92 9.41 -17.46
C ARG A 153 27.67 8.57 -17.19
N TYR A 154 27.59 7.93 -16.03
CA TYR A 154 26.42 7.19 -15.62
C TYR A 154 25.46 8.07 -14.84
N LYS A 155 24.19 7.68 -14.82
CA LYS A 155 23.22 8.32 -13.94
C LYS A 155 23.65 8.10 -12.48
N MET A 156 24.03 9.16 -11.81
CA MET A 156 24.30 9.14 -10.38
C MET A 156 22.95 9.13 -9.64
N CYS A 157 22.60 8.01 -9.06
CA CYS A 157 21.32 7.85 -8.38
C CYS A 157 21.45 6.90 -7.18
N PRO A 158 21.01 7.32 -6.00
CA PRO A 158 20.30 8.56 -5.64
C PRO A 158 21.25 9.78 -5.56
N ALA A 159 21.12 10.72 -6.49
CA ALA A 159 22.08 11.83 -6.66
C ALA A 159 22.24 12.69 -5.39
N TYR A 160 21.15 12.90 -4.64
CA TYR A 160 21.15 13.76 -3.46
C TYR A 160 21.54 13.03 -2.16
N ILE A 161 21.52 11.71 -2.14
CA ILE A 161 21.93 10.88 -1.00
C ILE A 161 23.36 10.37 -1.17
N LEU A 162 23.81 10.11 -2.39
CA LEU A 162 25.14 9.59 -2.68
C LEU A 162 26.30 10.37 -2.03
N PRO A 163 26.29 11.74 -1.98
CA PRO A 163 27.37 12.48 -1.33
C PRO A 163 27.55 12.14 0.16
N HIS A 164 26.52 11.63 0.81
CA HIS A 164 26.54 11.23 2.23
C HIS A 164 25.97 9.81 2.44
N TRP A 165 26.21 8.93 1.47
CA TRP A 165 25.71 7.56 1.49
C TRP A 165 26.12 6.77 2.74
N ALA A 166 27.32 7.02 3.24
CA ALA A 166 27.80 6.36 4.46
C ALA A 166 26.96 6.76 5.69
N GLU A 167 26.57 8.02 5.81
CA GLU A 167 25.70 8.54 6.86
C GLU A 167 24.28 7.99 6.71
N PHE A 168 23.77 7.90 5.49
CA PHE A 168 22.48 7.28 5.20
C PHE A 168 22.49 5.80 5.61
N LYS A 169 23.52 5.03 5.25
CA LYS A 169 23.67 3.64 5.69
C LYS A 169 23.73 3.52 7.22
N LYS A 170 24.45 4.40 7.92
CA LYS A 170 24.44 4.45 9.40
C LYS A 170 23.05 4.71 9.96
N LYS A 171 22.29 5.60 9.35
CA LYS A 171 20.90 5.89 9.73
C LYS A 171 20.01 4.66 9.55
N VAL A 172 20.09 3.98 8.40
CA VAL A 172 19.36 2.71 8.16
C VAL A 172 19.77 1.64 9.18
N GLN A 173 21.08 1.50 9.45
CA GLN A 173 21.58 0.55 10.43
C GLN A 173 21.06 0.87 11.84
N SER A 174 20.96 2.13 12.22
CA SER A 174 20.40 2.49 13.52
C SER A 174 18.94 2.04 13.67
N TYR A 175 18.14 2.17 12.59
CA TYR A 175 16.76 1.66 12.58
C TYR A 175 16.69 0.13 12.54
N LEU A 176 17.60 -0.55 11.86
CA LEU A 176 17.74 -2.01 11.94
C LEU A 176 18.02 -2.46 13.38
N ASN A 177 18.96 -1.79 14.05
CA ASN A 177 19.37 -2.10 15.42
C ASN A 177 18.26 -1.71 16.42
N ALA A 178 17.59 -0.60 16.26
CA ALA A 178 16.48 -0.18 17.12
C ALA A 178 15.34 -1.23 17.08
N GLY A 179 15.15 -1.88 15.94
CA GLY A 179 14.27 -3.03 15.84
C GLY A 179 14.83 -4.31 16.46
N SER A 180 16.13 -4.38 16.75
CA SER A 180 16.82 -5.54 17.37
C SER A 180 17.20 -5.31 18.84
N ALA A 181 17.31 -4.04 19.26
CA ALA A 181 17.78 -3.66 20.60
C ALA A 181 16.70 -3.71 21.68
N SER A 182 15.54 -4.29 21.39
CA SER A 182 14.54 -4.55 22.44
C SER A 182 14.58 -6.00 22.87
N THR A 183 15.70 -6.44 23.48
CA THR A 183 15.75 -7.59 24.39
C THR A 183 15.70 -7.20 25.85
N THR A 184 15.42 -5.95 26.17
CA THR A 184 14.73 -5.61 27.40
C THR A 184 13.25 -5.52 27.03
N PRO A 185 12.34 -6.23 27.71
CA PRO A 185 10.93 -5.99 27.51
C PRO A 185 10.63 -4.60 28.05
N ILE A 186 10.73 -3.56 27.21
CA ILE A 186 9.70 -2.55 27.27
C ILE A 186 8.45 -3.39 27.07
N PRO A 187 7.45 -3.37 27.97
CA PRO A 187 6.21 -4.08 27.70
C PRO A 187 5.84 -3.60 26.31
N ALA A 188 5.89 -4.51 25.34
CA ALA A 188 5.34 -4.25 24.03
C ALA A 188 3.95 -3.74 24.35
N THR A 189 3.70 -2.48 24.09
CA THR A 189 2.33 -2.03 23.90
C THR A 189 1.92 -2.85 22.70
N LYS A 190 1.42 -4.06 23.00
CA LYS A 190 0.86 -4.98 22.03
C LYS A 190 0.02 -4.09 21.16
N GLN A 191 0.39 -3.93 19.88
CA GLN A 191 -0.46 -3.19 18.97
C GLN A 191 -1.81 -3.90 19.02
N LEU A 192 -2.72 -3.34 19.80
CA LEU A 192 -4.03 -3.92 20.00
C LEU A 192 -4.98 -3.23 19.04
N TYR A 193 -5.49 -4.00 18.15
CA TYR A 193 -6.62 -3.61 17.33
C TYR A 193 -7.89 -3.62 18.17
N ARG A 194 -8.43 -2.42 18.43
CA ARG A 194 -9.64 -2.27 19.26
C ARG A 194 -10.88 -2.21 18.40
N VAL A 195 -11.87 -3.02 18.76
CA VAL A 195 -13.16 -3.04 18.07
C VAL A 195 -14.13 -2.18 18.87
N ARG A 196 -14.54 -1.03 18.31
CA ARG A 196 -15.42 -0.02 18.92
C ARG A 196 -16.40 0.56 17.90
N LYS A 197 -17.45 1.25 18.37
CA LYS A 197 -18.33 2.05 17.51
C LYS A 197 -17.62 3.28 16.96
N SER A 198 -16.83 3.95 17.80
CA SER A 198 -15.90 5.02 17.43
C SER A 198 -14.69 4.99 18.34
N TRP A 199 -13.59 5.65 17.96
CA TRP A 199 -12.40 5.71 18.82
C TRP A 199 -12.68 6.35 20.16
N ALA A 200 -13.48 7.42 20.18
CA ALA A 200 -13.85 8.16 21.40
C ALA A 200 -14.78 7.37 22.33
N ASP A 201 -15.54 6.40 21.79
CA ASP A 201 -16.48 5.60 22.57
C ASP A 201 -15.80 4.34 23.13
N ALA A 202 -14.99 4.53 24.17
CA ALA A 202 -14.30 3.44 24.85
C ALA A 202 -15.26 2.42 25.49
N LYS A 203 -16.48 2.85 25.86
CA LYS A 203 -17.48 1.98 26.50
C LYS A 203 -18.07 0.95 25.52
N SER A 204 -18.05 1.26 24.22
CA SER A 204 -18.51 0.32 23.18
C SER A 204 -17.50 -0.76 22.82
N GLN A 205 -16.32 -0.80 23.46
CA GLN A 205 -15.28 -1.75 23.06
C GLN A 205 -15.71 -3.21 23.23
N LEU A 206 -15.76 -3.97 22.11
CA LEU A 206 -16.03 -5.39 22.12
C LEU A 206 -14.80 -6.25 22.45
N GLY A 207 -13.61 -5.72 22.19
CA GLY A 207 -12.36 -6.41 22.45
C GLY A 207 -11.14 -5.65 21.95
N ALA A 208 -9.96 -6.17 22.33
CA ALA A 208 -8.67 -5.73 21.84
C ALA A 208 -7.84 -6.94 21.44
N TYR A 209 -7.34 -6.95 20.21
CA TYR A 209 -6.76 -8.12 19.54
C TYR A 209 -5.33 -7.81 19.08
N SER A 210 -4.43 -8.74 19.26
CA SER A 210 -3.05 -8.63 18.75
C SER A 210 -2.94 -8.90 17.25
N SER A 211 -4.00 -9.42 16.62
CA SER A 211 -4.07 -9.69 15.19
C SER A 211 -5.24 -8.92 14.58
N LEU A 212 -4.96 -8.23 13.45
CA LEU A 212 -5.98 -7.52 12.67
C LEU A 212 -7.07 -8.48 12.17
N GLU A 213 -6.70 -9.67 11.76
CA GLU A 213 -7.67 -10.66 11.27
C GLU A 213 -8.62 -11.14 12.39
N ASN A 214 -8.12 -11.33 13.60
CA ASN A 214 -8.97 -11.68 14.74
C ASN A 214 -9.88 -10.49 15.14
N ALA A 215 -9.37 -9.26 15.06
CA ALA A 215 -10.17 -8.06 15.29
C ALA A 215 -11.28 -7.91 14.24
N LYS A 216 -10.99 -8.15 12.96
CA LYS A 216 -12.00 -8.14 11.89
C LYS A 216 -13.08 -9.20 12.11
N LYS A 217 -12.71 -10.43 12.50
CA LYS A 217 -13.66 -11.49 12.81
C LYS A 217 -14.60 -11.13 13.95
N ALA A 218 -14.09 -10.43 14.96
CA ALA A 218 -14.86 -9.99 16.12
C ALA A 218 -15.65 -8.68 15.88
N CYS A 219 -15.37 -7.98 14.79
CA CYS A 219 -15.98 -6.71 14.48
C CYS A 219 -17.43 -6.89 14.03
N LYS A 220 -18.37 -6.47 14.87
CA LYS A 220 -19.81 -6.51 14.56
C LYS A 220 -20.21 -5.39 13.63
N VAL A 221 -21.36 -5.51 12.99
CA VAL A 221 -21.97 -4.44 12.18
C VAL A 221 -22.13 -3.17 13.03
N GLY A 222 -21.75 -2.03 12.48
CA GLY A 222 -21.77 -0.73 13.19
C GLY A 222 -20.53 -0.47 14.06
N TYR A 223 -19.51 -1.34 13.96
CA TYR A 223 -18.24 -1.19 14.66
C TYR A 223 -17.09 -1.04 13.68
N SER A 224 -16.00 -0.46 14.16
CA SER A 224 -14.73 -0.35 13.44
C SER A 224 -13.61 -0.98 14.25
N VAL A 225 -12.60 -1.46 13.55
CA VAL A 225 -11.33 -1.86 14.12
C VAL A 225 -10.40 -0.66 14.07
N PHE A 226 -9.89 -0.25 15.20
CA PHE A 226 -8.95 0.86 15.33
C PHE A 226 -7.57 0.34 15.67
N ASP A 227 -6.54 0.95 15.10
CA ASP A 227 -5.14 0.74 15.49
C ASP A 227 -4.82 1.41 16.85
N ALA A 228 -3.56 1.33 17.29
CA ALA A 228 -3.12 1.94 18.54
C ALA A 228 -3.19 3.48 18.54
N ASN A 229 -3.19 4.10 17.36
CA ASN A 229 -3.23 5.54 17.15
C ASN A 229 -4.67 6.07 17.01
N GLY A 230 -5.67 5.18 17.02
CA GLY A 230 -7.07 5.54 16.84
C GLY A 230 -7.53 5.66 15.39
N ASN A 231 -6.71 5.24 14.42
CA ASN A 231 -7.13 5.21 13.05
C ASN A 231 -8.02 3.99 12.79
N ALA A 232 -9.15 4.17 12.13
CA ALA A 232 -9.99 3.08 11.69
C ALA A 232 -9.29 2.32 10.54
N VAL A 233 -8.83 1.10 10.81
CA VAL A 233 -8.16 0.22 9.83
C VAL A 233 -9.10 -0.79 9.18
N TYR A 234 -10.29 -0.94 9.74
CA TYR A 234 -11.39 -1.73 9.20
C TYR A 234 -12.70 -1.27 9.82
N THR A 235 -13.76 -1.21 9.04
CA THR A 235 -15.11 -0.92 9.52
C THR A 235 -16.03 -2.04 9.06
N ASN A 236 -16.67 -2.71 10.02
CA ASN A 236 -17.77 -3.63 9.76
C ASN A 236 -19.09 -2.89 10.00
N GLY A 237 -19.31 -1.89 9.21
CA GLY A 237 -20.54 -1.14 9.24
C GLY A 237 -21.04 -1.00 7.83
N SER A 238 -22.31 -0.80 7.66
CA SER A 238 -22.82 -0.37 6.38
C SER A 238 -22.17 0.99 6.07
N GLN A 239 -21.15 0.98 5.20
CA GLN A 239 -20.75 2.21 4.49
C GLN A 239 -21.94 2.75 3.69
N PHE A 240 -23.04 2.05 3.77
CA PHE A 240 -24.21 2.21 2.94
C PHE A 240 -25.46 2.24 3.82
N THR A 241 -26.40 3.05 3.43
CA THR A 241 -27.69 3.20 4.10
C THR A 241 -28.82 2.49 3.33
N LYS A 242 -29.88 2.12 4.04
CA LYS A 242 -31.10 1.64 3.41
C LYS A 242 -31.60 2.61 2.37
N GLY A 243 -31.89 2.12 1.17
CA GLY A 243 -32.40 2.93 0.05
C GLY A 243 -31.31 3.69 -0.71
N GLN A 244 -30.06 3.58 -0.30
CA GLN A 244 -28.96 4.25 -1.01
C GLN A 244 -28.86 3.73 -2.44
N LYS A 245 -28.79 4.67 -3.40
CA LYS A 245 -28.62 4.39 -4.81
C LYS A 245 -27.16 4.02 -5.09
N VAL A 246 -26.94 2.92 -5.80
CA VAL A 246 -25.61 2.43 -6.17
C VAL A 246 -25.55 2.09 -7.65
N ALA A 247 -24.44 2.44 -8.29
CA ALA A 247 -24.12 1.95 -9.62
C ALA A 247 -23.38 0.63 -9.50
N ILE A 248 -23.84 -0.40 -10.15
CA ILE A 248 -23.17 -1.69 -10.21
C ILE A 248 -22.34 -1.75 -11.49
N ARG A 249 -21.06 -2.08 -11.36
CA ARG A 249 -20.13 -2.20 -12.48
C ARG A 249 -20.62 -3.23 -13.49
N ALA A 250 -20.24 -3.04 -14.75
CA ALA A 250 -20.58 -3.97 -15.81
C ALA A 250 -20.09 -5.39 -15.49
N ASN A 251 -20.91 -6.38 -15.86
CA ASN A 251 -20.58 -7.80 -15.72
C ASN A 251 -20.37 -8.28 -14.27
N THR A 252 -21.00 -7.60 -13.29
CA THR A 252 -20.91 -7.95 -11.87
C THR A 252 -21.70 -9.23 -11.54
N PRO A 253 -21.10 -10.18 -10.80
CA PRO A 253 -21.82 -11.38 -10.35
C PRO A 253 -22.96 -11.04 -9.38
N LEU A 254 -24.15 -11.55 -9.65
CA LEU A 254 -25.29 -11.56 -8.74
C LEU A 254 -25.44 -12.94 -8.13
N PHE A 255 -25.69 -13.01 -6.83
CA PHE A 255 -25.83 -14.23 -6.08
C PHE A 255 -27.24 -14.34 -5.46
N ALA A 256 -27.75 -15.56 -5.33
CA ALA A 256 -29.05 -15.81 -4.69
C ALA A 256 -29.01 -15.64 -3.16
N SER A 257 -27.84 -15.81 -2.54
CA SER A 257 -27.62 -15.60 -1.10
C SER A 257 -26.25 -15.03 -0.81
N ALA A 258 -26.03 -14.59 0.42
CA ALA A 258 -24.72 -14.10 0.85
C ALA A 258 -23.66 -15.22 0.94
N GLU A 259 -24.06 -16.47 1.03
CA GLU A 259 -23.19 -17.62 1.30
C GLU A 259 -22.81 -18.42 0.06
N THR A 260 -23.71 -18.47 -0.95
CA THR A 260 -23.48 -19.26 -2.16
C THR A 260 -22.28 -18.75 -2.97
N THR A 261 -21.52 -19.66 -3.54
CA THR A 261 -20.47 -19.36 -4.53
C THR A 261 -21.00 -19.37 -5.96
N SER A 262 -22.19 -19.92 -6.18
CA SER A 262 -22.81 -20.02 -7.49
C SER A 262 -23.38 -18.66 -7.94
N VAL A 263 -22.92 -18.19 -9.07
CA VAL A 263 -23.41 -16.95 -9.70
C VAL A 263 -24.75 -17.25 -10.38
N THR A 264 -25.79 -16.52 -9.99
CA THR A 264 -27.14 -16.66 -10.60
C THR A 264 -27.16 -16.04 -12.00
N ARG A 265 -26.63 -14.86 -12.11
CA ARG A 265 -26.48 -14.12 -13.38
C ARG A 265 -25.48 -12.98 -13.20
N ARG A 266 -25.15 -12.31 -14.29
CA ARG A 266 -24.35 -11.09 -14.26
C ARG A 266 -25.21 -9.87 -14.52
N ILE A 267 -24.93 -8.77 -13.83
CA ILE A 267 -25.71 -7.55 -13.87
C ILE A 267 -24.84 -6.32 -14.04
N SER A 268 -25.48 -5.23 -14.40
CA SER A 268 -24.90 -3.86 -14.41
C SER A 268 -26.02 -2.83 -14.23
N GLY A 269 -25.65 -1.59 -13.99
CA GLY A 269 -26.62 -0.48 -13.92
C GLY A 269 -26.94 -0.05 -12.50
N THR A 270 -28.08 0.62 -12.34
CA THR A 270 -28.49 1.25 -11.09
C THR A 270 -29.39 0.36 -10.27
N TYR A 271 -29.06 0.24 -8.99
CA TYR A 271 -29.82 -0.50 -7.98
C TYR A 271 -29.90 0.32 -6.69
N TYR A 272 -30.66 -0.18 -5.74
CA TYR A 272 -30.80 0.41 -4.41
C TYR A 272 -30.43 -0.63 -3.35
N LEU A 273 -29.76 -0.20 -2.28
CA LEU A 273 -29.46 -1.06 -1.17
C LEU A 273 -30.70 -1.33 -0.36
N TYR A 274 -31.11 -2.59 -0.30
CA TYR A 274 -32.37 -3.01 0.30
C TYR A 274 -32.47 -2.59 1.77
N ASP A 275 -31.43 -2.82 2.57
CA ASP A 275 -31.39 -2.49 3.99
C ASP A 275 -30.07 -1.81 4.43
N GLY A 276 -29.09 -1.71 3.53
CA GLY A 276 -27.78 -1.17 3.83
C GLY A 276 -26.94 -2.04 4.79
N ILE A 277 -27.38 -3.27 5.08
CA ILE A 277 -26.72 -4.17 6.04
C ILE A 277 -25.75 -5.10 5.30
N ALA A 278 -24.49 -5.12 5.74
CA ALA A 278 -23.51 -6.06 5.23
C ALA A 278 -23.86 -7.49 5.62
N CYS A 279 -23.89 -8.37 4.62
CA CYS A 279 -24.06 -9.81 4.79
C CYS A 279 -22.69 -10.52 4.76
N LYS A 280 -22.70 -11.87 4.92
CA LYS A 280 -21.48 -12.68 4.77
C LYS A 280 -20.77 -12.39 3.43
N ASN A 281 -19.46 -12.59 3.40
CA ASN A 281 -18.60 -12.36 2.23
C ASN A 281 -18.63 -10.92 1.67
N GLY A 282 -18.92 -9.91 2.52
CA GLY A 282 -18.97 -8.52 2.11
C GLY A 282 -20.07 -8.20 1.09
N ARG A 283 -21.12 -9.00 1.05
CA ARG A 283 -22.25 -8.83 0.15
C ARG A 283 -23.35 -7.99 0.79
N TYR A 284 -24.08 -7.28 -0.08
CA TYR A 284 -25.25 -6.49 0.29
C TYR A 284 -26.46 -6.95 -0.52
N ARG A 285 -27.62 -6.85 0.09
CA ARG A 285 -28.90 -7.05 -0.59
C ARG A 285 -29.20 -5.85 -1.46
N ILE A 286 -29.52 -6.09 -2.71
CA ILE A 286 -29.90 -5.05 -3.65
C ILE A 286 -31.33 -5.25 -4.15
N THR A 287 -31.96 -4.16 -4.55
CA THR A 287 -33.26 -4.15 -5.18
C THR A 287 -33.31 -3.16 -6.36
N THR A 288 -34.27 -3.37 -7.26
CA THR A 288 -34.41 -2.55 -8.47
C THR A 288 -35.15 -1.24 -8.23
N LYS A 289 -35.92 -1.13 -7.14
CA LYS A 289 -36.75 0.05 -6.86
C LYS A 289 -36.57 0.52 -5.42
N PRO A 290 -36.51 1.86 -5.20
CA PRO A 290 -36.32 2.42 -3.87
C PRO A 290 -37.48 2.07 -2.91
N GLU A 291 -38.70 1.99 -3.42
CA GLU A 291 -39.87 1.62 -2.63
C GLU A 291 -39.87 0.16 -2.12
N PHE A 292 -38.97 -0.68 -2.60
CA PHE A 292 -38.82 -2.05 -2.13
C PHE A 292 -37.87 -2.16 -0.92
N CYS A 293 -37.13 -1.10 -0.63
CA CYS A 293 -36.13 -1.13 0.44
C CYS A 293 -36.74 -1.34 1.81
N GLY A 294 -36.33 -2.43 2.46
CA GLY A 294 -36.76 -2.82 3.79
C GLY A 294 -38.17 -3.40 3.90
N LYS A 295 -38.86 -3.70 2.78
CA LYS A 295 -40.17 -4.33 2.81
C LYS A 295 -40.06 -5.84 3.08
N THR A 296 -41.11 -6.39 3.68
CA THR A 296 -41.23 -7.82 3.98
C THR A 296 -42.34 -8.46 3.15
N PRO A 297 -42.22 -9.75 2.81
CA PRO A 297 -41.10 -10.67 3.10
C PRO A 297 -39.85 -10.35 2.22
N VAL A 298 -38.67 -10.46 2.82
CA VAL A 298 -37.38 -10.11 2.18
C VAL A 298 -37.20 -10.71 0.78
N GLY A 299 -37.49 -11.98 0.62
CA GLY A 299 -37.33 -12.73 -0.63
C GLY A 299 -38.15 -12.20 -1.81
N GLN A 300 -39.24 -11.48 -1.55
CA GLN A 300 -40.10 -10.90 -2.59
C GLN A 300 -39.52 -9.58 -3.15
N TYR A 301 -38.73 -8.85 -2.36
CA TYR A 301 -38.31 -7.49 -2.68
C TYR A 301 -36.80 -7.38 -2.94
N VAL A 302 -36.02 -8.40 -2.60
CA VAL A 302 -34.57 -8.46 -2.85
C VAL A 302 -34.33 -9.06 -4.23
N THR A 303 -33.57 -8.34 -5.07
CA THR A 303 -33.16 -8.83 -6.39
C THR A 303 -32.05 -9.88 -6.28
N GLY A 304 -31.19 -9.75 -5.27
CA GLY A 304 -30.06 -10.63 -4.99
C GLY A 304 -28.99 -9.98 -4.14
N TYR A 305 -27.81 -10.58 -4.15
CA TYR A 305 -26.67 -10.19 -3.32
C TYR A 305 -25.47 -9.85 -4.22
N VAL A 306 -24.80 -8.75 -3.92
CA VAL A 306 -23.62 -8.24 -4.66
C VAL A 306 -22.54 -7.85 -3.69
N SER A 307 -21.29 -8.14 -4.01
CA SER A 307 -20.14 -7.70 -3.22
C SER A 307 -19.94 -6.19 -3.35
N TRP A 308 -19.67 -5.53 -2.24
CA TRP A 308 -19.57 -4.07 -2.14
C TRP A 308 -18.47 -3.45 -3.00
N ASP A 309 -17.40 -4.19 -3.27
CA ASP A 309 -16.28 -3.79 -4.13
C ASP A 309 -16.69 -3.54 -5.60
N ASN A 310 -17.88 -3.96 -5.96
CA ASN A 310 -18.49 -3.71 -7.28
C ASN A 310 -19.45 -2.51 -7.31
N PHE A 311 -19.55 -1.75 -6.20
CA PHE A 311 -20.39 -0.56 -6.15
C PHE A 311 -19.61 0.69 -6.54
N GLY A 312 -20.24 1.56 -7.34
CA GLY A 312 -19.93 2.96 -7.44
C GLY A 312 -21.00 3.74 -6.68
N VAL A 313 -20.58 4.69 -5.85
CA VAL A 313 -21.55 5.59 -5.18
C VAL A 313 -22.05 6.59 -6.21
N ILE A 314 -23.35 6.62 -6.42
CA ILE A 314 -24.04 7.72 -7.12
C ILE A 314 -24.71 8.52 -6.02
N GLY A 315 -24.21 9.73 -5.78
CA GLY A 315 -24.80 10.70 -4.87
C GLY A 315 -26.24 11.04 -5.22
#